data_bc724199d8a0c17f31c67b9cb4d4883e
#
_entry.id   bc724199d8a0c17f31c67b9cb4d4883e
#
_cell.length_a   1.000
_cell.length_b   1.000
_cell.length_c   1.000
_cell.angle_alpha   90.00
_cell.angle_beta   90.00
_cell.angle_gamma   90.00
#
_symmetry.space_group_name_H-M   'P 1'
#
loop_
_entity.id
_entity.type
_entity.pdbx_description
1 polymer ?
#
loop_
_entity_poly.entity_id
_entity_poly.type
_entity_poly.pdbx_seq_one_letter_code
_entity_poly.pdbx_strand_id
1 'polypeptide(L)'
;VTLCFVYGLKSIWIPWLWPVFNQIFLAVYLSTWLRRSNVLTGAEWIRTRFGDDRGGRLAHIVVVAFAVIAVLGFLAYGFVGVGKFMEIFIPWEVVSPYVPFNVPVEYVPHFYGIFFTSIATFYVMLGGMLSIVWADVLQFTIMTVSAVIIAVLAMMHVSPEALQAATPEGWANPFFGWTLDLDWTGLINEVNDKVVSDGYSLFSIFFMMMLFKGILVSAAGPAPNYDMQKILATRSPREAALMSGFVSIVLMPIRYLMIAGFAVLAIVYYQELDLMTGGRIDFENILPAAMLQFAPVGILGLILAGLLAAFMSTFASTVNAAPAYLVNDIYKRYIEPDAEPRRLVRLSYLISVLVVVISTMIGLWVESINSVLQWLVSGLWGGYVVSNVLKWYWWRLNGMGYFWGMLVGIIGALLFPPLFAGVI
;
A
#
# COMPACT_ATOMS: atom_id res chain seq x y z
N VAL A 1 -5.39 -11.88 1.90
CA VAL A 1 -6.03 -13.16 2.25
C VAL A 1 -7.47 -13.17 1.74
N THR A 2 -8.30 -12.18 2.08
CA THR A 2 -9.71 -12.08 1.65
C THR A 2 -9.92 -12.28 0.15
N LEU A 3 -9.14 -11.59 -0.70
CA LEU A 3 -9.25 -11.77 -2.16
C LEU A 3 -8.97 -13.20 -2.61
N CYS A 4 -7.97 -13.87 -1.99
CA CYS A 4 -7.67 -15.26 -2.31
C CYS A 4 -8.76 -16.21 -1.80
N PHE A 5 -9.33 -15.93 -0.64
CA PHE A 5 -10.48 -16.66 -0.10
C PHE A 5 -11.66 -16.59 -1.06
N VAL A 6 -12.11 -15.39 -1.41
CA VAL A 6 -13.33 -15.14 -2.21
C VAL A 6 -13.16 -15.54 -3.68
N TYR A 7 -12.07 -15.13 -4.32
CA TYR A 7 -11.86 -15.22 -5.78
C TYR A 7 -10.87 -16.31 -6.19
N GLY A 8 -10.35 -17.09 -5.26
CA GLY A 8 -9.40 -18.15 -5.52
C GLY A 8 -8.03 -17.64 -5.99
N LEU A 9 -7.26 -18.57 -6.57
CA LEU A 9 -5.90 -18.26 -7.05
C LEU A 9 -5.86 -17.22 -8.18
N LYS A 10 -6.96 -17.03 -8.92
CA LYS A 10 -7.09 -15.97 -9.93
C LYS A 10 -6.85 -14.58 -9.31
N SER A 11 -7.21 -14.38 -8.06
CA SER A 11 -7.05 -13.11 -7.35
C SER A 11 -5.60 -12.67 -7.20
N ILE A 12 -4.62 -13.56 -7.33
CA ILE A 12 -3.19 -13.23 -7.30
C ILE A 12 -2.84 -12.15 -8.33
N TRP A 13 -3.49 -12.18 -9.49
CA TRP A 13 -3.24 -11.20 -10.54
C TRP A 13 -3.67 -9.78 -10.18
N ILE A 14 -4.69 -9.59 -9.34
CA ILE A 14 -5.21 -8.27 -8.97
C ILE A 14 -4.12 -7.39 -8.31
N PRO A 15 -3.49 -7.78 -7.20
CA PRO A 15 -2.42 -7.01 -6.57
C PRO A 15 -1.07 -7.20 -7.26
N TRP A 16 -0.85 -8.29 -8.01
CA TRP A 16 0.45 -8.62 -8.58
C TRP A 16 0.74 -7.90 -9.90
N LEU A 17 -0.27 -7.65 -10.70
CA LEU A 17 -0.10 -6.98 -11.99
C LEU A 17 0.58 -5.63 -11.86
N TRP A 18 0.11 -4.81 -10.95
CA TRP A 18 0.68 -3.48 -10.79
C TRP A 18 2.13 -3.48 -10.32
N PRO A 19 2.49 -4.02 -9.14
CA PRO A 19 3.87 -3.95 -8.69
C PRO A 19 4.83 -4.72 -9.61
N VAL A 20 4.41 -5.82 -10.24
CA VAL A 20 5.26 -6.57 -11.15
C VAL A 20 5.55 -5.76 -12.42
N PHE A 21 4.53 -5.26 -13.11
CA PHE A 21 4.76 -4.47 -14.34
C PHE A 21 5.51 -3.16 -14.05
N ASN A 22 5.19 -2.46 -12.97
CA ASN A 22 5.92 -1.27 -12.55
C ASN A 22 7.40 -1.60 -12.34
N GLN A 23 7.71 -2.66 -11.61
CA GLN A 23 9.07 -3.08 -11.34
C GLN A 23 9.81 -3.53 -12.61
N ILE A 24 9.12 -4.12 -13.60
CA ILE A 24 9.72 -4.46 -14.89
C ILE A 24 10.10 -3.18 -15.65
N PHE A 25 9.19 -2.19 -15.77
CA PHE A 25 9.51 -0.91 -16.40
C PHE A 25 10.67 -0.20 -15.69
N LEU A 26 10.70 -0.24 -14.36
CA LEU A 26 11.80 0.29 -13.56
C LEU A 26 13.10 -0.47 -13.81
N ALA A 27 13.09 -1.79 -13.78
CA ALA A 27 14.27 -2.62 -13.97
C ALA A 27 14.89 -2.43 -15.36
N VAL A 28 14.07 -2.30 -16.40
CA VAL A 28 14.55 -2.23 -17.78
C VAL A 28 15.14 -0.85 -18.11
N TYR A 29 14.47 0.26 -17.75
CA TYR A 29 14.95 1.60 -18.16
C TYR A 29 14.59 2.77 -17.24
N LEU A 30 13.41 2.79 -16.59
CA LEU A 30 12.98 3.98 -15.86
C LEU A 30 13.85 4.31 -14.65
N SER A 31 14.31 3.31 -13.88
CA SER A 31 15.21 3.56 -12.76
C SER A 31 16.59 4.05 -13.20
N THR A 32 17.03 3.63 -14.38
CA THR A 32 18.27 4.16 -14.99
C THR A 32 18.13 5.64 -15.32
N TRP A 33 17.01 6.04 -15.92
CA TRP A 33 16.75 7.45 -16.24
C TRP A 33 16.62 8.30 -14.98
N LEU A 34 15.88 7.80 -13.99
CA LEU A 34 15.72 8.46 -12.70
C LEU A 34 17.08 8.63 -11.99
N ARG A 35 17.85 7.56 -11.86
CA ARG A 35 19.11 7.64 -11.12
C ARG A 35 20.16 8.53 -11.81
N ARG A 36 20.17 8.59 -13.14
CA ARG A 36 21.05 9.49 -13.91
C ARG A 36 20.72 10.97 -13.73
N SER A 37 19.47 11.32 -13.38
CA SER A 37 19.09 12.71 -13.15
C SER A 37 19.76 13.35 -11.93
N ASN A 38 20.22 12.53 -10.99
CA ASN A 38 20.92 12.95 -9.75
C ASN A 38 20.14 13.97 -8.92
N VAL A 39 18.83 13.83 -8.85
CA VAL A 39 17.91 14.65 -8.07
C VAL A 39 17.47 13.93 -6.78
N LEU A 40 16.92 14.66 -5.82
CA LEU A 40 16.47 14.11 -4.53
C LEU A 40 15.01 13.66 -4.55
N THR A 41 14.16 14.33 -5.35
CA THR A 41 12.71 14.08 -5.35
C THR A 41 12.14 13.91 -6.74
N GLY A 42 10.96 13.31 -6.81
CA GLY A 42 10.22 13.22 -8.07
C GLY A 42 9.75 14.57 -8.61
N ALA A 43 9.52 15.54 -7.74
CA ALA A 43 9.18 16.90 -8.16
C ALA A 43 10.39 17.62 -8.79
N GLU A 44 11.57 17.45 -8.21
CA GLU A 44 12.82 17.98 -8.78
C GLU A 44 13.10 17.36 -10.17
N TRP A 45 12.79 16.06 -10.35
CA TRP A 45 12.91 15.39 -11.65
C TRP A 45 12.02 16.02 -12.73
N ILE A 46 10.82 16.48 -12.37
CA ILE A 46 9.90 17.17 -13.30
C ILE A 46 10.56 18.41 -13.91
N ARG A 47 11.37 19.12 -13.15
CA ARG A 47 12.13 20.27 -13.67
C ARG A 47 13.29 19.87 -14.57
N THR A 48 13.95 18.76 -14.29
CA THR A 48 14.93 18.20 -15.23
C THR A 48 14.27 17.93 -16.59
N ARG A 49 12.99 17.52 -16.59
CA ARG A 49 12.23 17.22 -17.83
C ARG A 49 11.66 18.45 -18.53
N PHE A 50 11.13 19.43 -17.78
CA PHE A 50 10.37 20.54 -18.35
C PHE A 50 11.04 21.92 -18.20
N GLY A 51 12.17 22.00 -17.49
CA GLY A 51 12.87 23.25 -17.23
C GLY A 51 12.27 24.09 -16.11
N ASP A 52 12.73 25.35 -16.03
CA ASP A 52 12.40 26.33 -14.97
C ASP A 52 11.50 27.47 -15.43
N ASP A 53 10.90 27.33 -16.60
CA ASP A 53 9.90 28.29 -17.07
C ASP A 53 8.62 28.27 -16.21
N ARG A 54 7.65 29.10 -16.52
CA ARG A 54 6.36 29.14 -15.79
C ARG A 54 5.68 27.76 -15.78
N GLY A 55 5.72 27.04 -16.91
CA GLY A 55 5.10 25.71 -17.05
C GLY A 55 5.81 24.68 -16.19
N GLY A 56 7.15 24.64 -16.22
CA GLY A 56 7.95 23.74 -15.40
C GLY A 56 7.79 23.97 -13.90
N ARG A 57 7.68 25.25 -13.47
CA ARG A 57 7.40 25.58 -12.04
C ARG A 57 6.03 25.12 -11.60
N LEU A 58 4.99 25.32 -12.41
CA LEU A 58 3.64 24.84 -12.09
C LEU A 58 3.57 23.32 -12.06
N ALA A 59 4.22 22.65 -13.02
CA ALA A 59 4.36 21.19 -13.02
C ALA A 59 5.06 20.66 -11.78
N HIS A 60 6.13 21.32 -11.33
CA HIS A 60 6.82 20.99 -10.08
C HIS A 60 5.89 21.13 -8.86
N ILE A 61 5.17 22.25 -8.73
CA ILE A 61 4.28 22.50 -7.58
C ILE A 61 3.13 21.50 -7.53
N VAL A 62 2.51 21.15 -8.66
CA VAL A 62 1.41 20.17 -8.65
C VAL A 62 1.88 18.79 -8.25
N VAL A 63 3.12 18.40 -8.58
CA VAL A 63 3.70 17.12 -8.14
C VAL A 63 4.02 17.14 -6.65
N VAL A 64 4.52 18.25 -6.10
CA VAL A 64 4.71 18.39 -4.66
C VAL A 64 3.37 18.29 -3.93
N ALA A 65 2.34 19.00 -4.39
CA ALA A 65 1.00 18.92 -3.80
C ALA A 65 0.46 17.47 -3.84
N PHE A 66 0.56 16.80 -4.98
CA PHE A 66 0.20 15.39 -5.11
C PHE A 66 0.96 14.50 -4.11
N ALA A 67 2.29 14.66 -4.01
CA ALA A 67 3.12 13.87 -3.12
C ALA A 67 2.74 14.06 -1.65
N VAL A 68 2.48 15.29 -1.23
CA VAL A 68 2.08 15.62 0.16
C VAL A 68 0.70 15.02 0.47
N ILE A 69 -0.28 15.18 -0.42
CA ILE A 69 -1.62 14.58 -0.23
C ILE A 69 -1.53 13.06 -0.17
N ALA A 70 -0.74 12.43 -1.06
CA ALA A 70 -0.52 10.99 -1.03
C ALA A 70 0.13 10.53 0.29
N VAL A 71 1.13 11.25 0.79
CA VAL A 71 1.78 10.96 2.07
C VAL A 71 0.77 11.04 3.21
N LEU A 72 -0.02 12.11 3.30
CA LEU A 72 -1.05 12.25 4.34
C LEU A 72 -2.06 11.11 4.31
N GLY A 73 -2.53 10.73 3.13
CA GLY A 73 -3.47 9.62 2.97
C GLY A 73 -2.88 8.27 3.35
N PHE A 74 -1.64 7.96 2.93
CA PHE A 74 -0.98 6.70 3.30
C PHE A 74 -0.66 6.61 4.79
N LEU A 75 -0.29 7.71 5.44
CA LEU A 75 -0.08 7.73 6.88
C LEU A 75 -1.39 7.57 7.66
N ALA A 76 -2.49 8.20 7.21
CA ALA A 76 -3.81 8.01 7.80
C ALA A 76 -4.29 6.57 7.65
N TYR A 77 -4.15 5.99 6.45
CA TYR A 77 -4.41 4.57 6.20
C TYR A 77 -3.61 3.65 7.14
N GLY A 78 -2.31 3.93 7.28
CA GLY A 78 -1.43 3.18 8.18
C GLY A 78 -1.85 3.29 9.64
N PHE A 79 -2.19 4.49 10.10
CA PHE A 79 -2.67 4.75 11.46
C PHE A 79 -3.92 3.92 11.80
N VAL A 80 -4.94 3.99 10.95
CA VAL A 80 -6.20 3.23 11.15
C VAL A 80 -5.93 1.73 11.09
N GLY A 81 -5.11 1.30 10.10
CA GLY A 81 -4.80 -0.11 9.89
C GLY A 81 -4.09 -0.76 11.07
N VAL A 82 -3.02 -0.14 11.58
CA VAL A 82 -2.28 -0.70 12.71
C VAL A 82 -3.11 -0.67 13.98
N GLY A 83 -3.92 0.36 14.18
CA GLY A 83 -4.77 0.47 15.37
C GLY A 83 -5.76 -0.67 15.47
N LYS A 84 -6.57 -0.87 14.42
CA LYS A 84 -7.56 -1.97 14.34
C LYS A 84 -6.90 -3.35 14.41
N PHE A 85 -5.76 -3.52 13.73
CA PHE A 85 -5.05 -4.79 13.73
C PHE A 85 -4.50 -5.15 15.12
N MET A 86 -3.88 -4.20 15.81
CA MET A 86 -3.27 -4.46 17.12
C MET A 86 -4.30 -4.68 18.22
N GLU A 87 -5.47 -4.07 18.15
CA GLU A 87 -6.59 -4.31 19.08
C GLU A 87 -7.00 -5.79 19.12
N ILE A 88 -6.98 -6.49 17.98
CA ILE A 88 -7.35 -7.92 17.89
C ILE A 88 -6.34 -8.81 18.62
N PHE A 89 -5.04 -8.48 18.53
CA PHE A 89 -3.98 -9.33 19.07
C PHE A 89 -3.49 -8.93 20.47
N ILE A 90 -3.73 -7.69 20.86
CA ILE A 90 -3.41 -7.18 22.18
C ILE A 90 -4.71 -6.72 22.85
N PRO A 91 -5.41 -7.62 23.57
CA PRO A 91 -6.67 -7.27 24.24
C PRO A 91 -6.49 -6.08 25.19
N TRP A 92 -7.44 -5.16 25.15
CA TRP A 92 -7.36 -3.92 25.93
C TRP A 92 -7.26 -4.18 27.44
N GLU A 93 -7.87 -5.26 27.92
CA GLU A 93 -7.84 -5.69 29.31
C GLU A 93 -6.40 -5.92 29.84
N VAL A 94 -5.48 -6.32 28.96
CA VAL A 94 -4.07 -6.54 29.29
C VAL A 94 -3.32 -5.21 29.40
N VAL A 95 -3.67 -4.22 28.61
CA VAL A 95 -2.96 -2.93 28.52
C VAL A 95 -3.56 -1.89 29.45
N SER A 96 -4.88 -1.90 29.64
CA SER A 96 -5.60 -0.90 30.43
C SER A 96 -5.06 -0.67 31.85
N PRO A 97 -4.56 -1.68 32.59
CA PRO A 97 -4.01 -1.44 33.94
C PRO A 97 -2.74 -0.57 33.95
N TYR A 98 -2.04 -0.48 32.82
CA TYR A 98 -0.81 0.31 32.69
C TYR A 98 -1.06 1.72 32.11
N VAL A 99 -2.29 2.02 31.70
CA VAL A 99 -2.66 3.32 31.14
C VAL A 99 -3.27 4.20 32.22
N PRO A 100 -2.72 5.39 32.53
CA PRO A 100 -3.13 6.20 33.66
C PRO A 100 -4.47 6.97 33.45
N PHE A 101 -5.12 6.79 32.32
CA PHE A 101 -6.39 7.43 31.97
C PHE A 101 -7.37 6.42 31.35
N ASN A 102 -8.67 6.68 31.48
CA ASN A 102 -9.69 5.83 30.90
C ASN A 102 -9.84 6.11 29.39
N VAL A 103 -9.70 5.06 28.58
CA VAL A 103 -9.95 5.10 27.14
C VAL A 103 -11.27 4.39 26.87
N PRO A 104 -12.29 5.09 26.34
CA PRO A 104 -13.53 4.44 25.90
C PRO A 104 -13.23 3.36 24.84
N VAL A 105 -13.98 2.27 24.84
CA VAL A 105 -13.73 1.10 23.99
C VAL A 105 -13.66 1.48 22.50
N GLU A 106 -14.50 2.40 22.07
CA GLU A 106 -14.51 2.91 20.68
C GLU A 106 -13.19 3.58 20.25
N TYR A 107 -12.37 4.08 21.19
CA TYR A 107 -11.08 4.74 20.93
C TYR A 107 -9.87 3.84 21.19
N VAL A 108 -10.04 2.59 21.56
CA VAL A 108 -8.94 1.65 21.78
C VAL A 108 -8.10 1.43 20.51
N PRO A 109 -8.66 1.23 19.32
CA PRO A 109 -7.89 1.18 18.08
C PRO A 109 -7.06 2.45 17.84
N HIS A 110 -7.63 3.61 18.13
CA HIS A 110 -6.93 4.89 17.99
C HIS A 110 -5.74 5.02 18.96
N PHE A 111 -5.89 4.52 20.19
CA PHE A 111 -4.78 4.46 21.16
C PHE A 111 -3.61 3.63 20.63
N TYR A 112 -3.88 2.41 20.13
CA TYR A 112 -2.85 1.58 19.51
C TYR A 112 -2.26 2.26 18.27
N GLY A 113 -3.07 2.87 17.44
CA GLY A 113 -2.63 3.64 16.29
C GLY A 113 -1.62 4.73 16.67
N ILE A 114 -1.96 5.58 17.66
CA ILE A 114 -1.08 6.64 18.16
C ILE A 114 0.22 6.04 18.73
N PHE A 115 0.13 4.99 19.52
CA PHE A 115 1.29 4.37 20.16
C PHE A 115 2.30 3.85 19.12
N PHE A 116 1.86 3.02 18.18
CA PHE A 116 2.77 2.42 17.19
C PHE A 116 3.28 3.43 16.15
N THR A 117 2.45 4.39 15.72
CA THR A 117 2.90 5.45 14.80
C THR A 117 3.87 6.42 15.47
N SER A 118 3.73 6.68 16.78
CA SER A 118 4.69 7.49 17.55
C SER A 118 6.05 6.81 17.61
N ILE A 119 6.11 5.51 17.91
CA ILE A 119 7.36 4.73 17.92
C ILE A 119 8.01 4.77 16.53
N ALA A 120 7.21 4.54 15.46
CA ALA A 120 7.70 4.58 14.08
C ALA A 120 8.28 5.97 13.73
N THR A 121 7.59 7.04 14.08
CA THR A 121 8.06 8.40 13.84
C THR A 121 9.36 8.69 14.58
N PHE A 122 9.45 8.28 15.84
CA PHE A 122 10.63 8.51 16.66
C PHE A 122 11.89 7.86 16.07
N TYR A 123 11.81 6.57 15.70
CA TYR A 123 13.00 5.91 15.16
C TYR A 123 13.41 6.45 13.77
N VAL A 124 12.45 6.89 12.95
CA VAL A 124 12.73 7.52 11.66
C VAL A 124 13.49 8.83 11.83
N MET A 125 13.07 9.65 12.79
CA MET A 125 13.76 10.92 13.09
C MET A 125 15.20 10.70 13.54
N LEU A 126 15.48 9.62 14.28
CA LEU A 126 16.83 9.32 14.77
C LEU A 126 17.74 8.75 13.68
N GLY A 127 17.23 7.88 12.83
CA GLY A 127 18.07 7.06 11.95
C GLY A 127 18.02 7.42 10.46
N GLY A 128 17.02 8.18 10.00
CA GLY A 128 16.87 8.57 8.60
C GLY A 128 16.78 7.39 7.62
N MET A 129 17.13 7.61 6.36
CA MET A 129 16.97 6.62 5.28
C MET A 129 17.78 5.33 5.51
N LEU A 130 18.97 5.41 6.10
CA LEU A 130 19.82 4.22 6.30
C LEU A 130 19.20 3.25 7.31
N SER A 131 18.61 3.77 8.38
CA SER A 131 17.93 2.94 9.38
C SER A 131 16.70 2.26 8.80
N ILE A 132 15.97 2.94 7.92
CA ILE A 132 14.82 2.37 7.22
C ILE A 132 15.25 1.17 6.37
N VAL A 133 16.32 1.31 5.58
CA VAL A 133 16.83 0.24 4.72
C VAL A 133 17.26 -0.99 5.53
N TRP A 134 17.97 -0.81 6.65
CA TRP A 134 18.35 -1.94 7.53
C TRP A 134 17.14 -2.59 8.21
N ALA A 135 16.18 -1.77 8.64
CA ALA A 135 14.92 -2.28 9.17
C ALA A 135 14.16 -3.10 8.10
N ASP A 136 14.09 -2.63 6.85
CA ASP A 136 13.46 -3.35 5.74
C ASP A 136 14.07 -4.73 5.52
N VAL A 137 15.40 -4.86 5.58
CA VAL A 137 16.10 -6.16 5.45
C VAL A 137 15.72 -7.12 6.57
N LEU A 138 15.76 -6.66 7.83
CA LEU A 138 15.38 -7.48 8.98
C LEU A 138 13.92 -7.92 8.88
N GLN A 139 13.04 -7.00 8.57
CA GLN A 139 11.59 -7.22 8.44
C GLN A 139 11.27 -8.22 7.35
N PHE A 140 11.89 -8.08 6.18
CA PHE A 140 11.73 -9.01 5.08
C PHE A 140 12.20 -10.42 5.46
N THR A 141 13.28 -10.54 6.23
CA THR A 141 13.77 -11.83 6.73
C THR A 141 12.74 -12.48 7.66
N ILE A 142 12.21 -11.73 8.62
CA ILE A 142 11.18 -12.22 9.55
C ILE A 142 9.92 -12.65 8.78
N MET A 143 9.45 -11.82 7.84
CA MET A 143 8.30 -12.15 7.00
C MET A 143 8.54 -13.39 6.14
N THR A 144 9.74 -13.59 5.60
CA THR A 144 10.10 -14.76 4.79
C THR A 144 10.00 -16.03 5.62
N VAL A 145 10.59 -16.04 6.81
CA VAL A 145 10.52 -17.19 7.73
C VAL A 145 9.06 -17.49 8.09
N SER A 146 8.29 -16.46 8.45
CA SER A 146 6.86 -16.61 8.76
C SER A 146 6.07 -17.16 7.59
N ALA A 147 6.31 -16.66 6.37
CA ALA A 147 5.62 -17.09 5.16
C ALA A 147 5.88 -18.58 4.84
N VAL A 148 7.13 -19.03 4.97
CA VAL A 148 7.49 -20.44 4.78
C VAL A 148 6.83 -21.32 5.84
N ILE A 149 6.85 -20.91 7.11
CA ILE A 149 6.21 -21.67 8.20
C ILE A 149 4.71 -21.83 7.93
N ILE A 150 4.00 -20.74 7.58
CA ILE A 150 2.57 -20.81 7.30
C ILE A 150 2.27 -21.68 6.07
N ALA A 151 3.08 -21.59 5.02
CA ALA A 151 2.92 -22.49 3.86
C ALA A 151 3.08 -23.96 4.25
N VAL A 152 4.07 -24.29 5.08
CA VAL A 152 4.28 -25.65 5.59
C VAL A 152 3.10 -26.10 6.46
N LEU A 153 2.65 -25.26 7.38
CA LEU A 153 1.49 -25.55 8.23
C LEU A 153 0.23 -25.80 7.39
N ALA A 154 -0.03 -24.99 6.36
CA ALA A 154 -1.14 -25.20 5.47
C ALA A 154 -1.05 -26.55 4.73
N MET A 155 0.12 -26.90 4.21
CA MET A 155 0.34 -28.22 3.56
C MET A 155 0.20 -29.40 4.52
N MET A 156 0.49 -29.23 5.81
CA MET A 156 0.36 -30.30 6.80
C MET A 156 -1.09 -30.51 7.27
N HIS A 157 -1.89 -29.45 7.28
CA HIS A 157 -3.27 -29.48 7.83
C HIS A 157 -4.33 -29.65 6.73
N VAL A 158 -4.03 -29.31 5.49
CA VAL A 158 -5.02 -29.31 4.40
C VAL A 158 -4.61 -30.30 3.32
N SER A 159 -5.45 -31.33 3.12
CA SER A 159 -5.28 -32.22 1.97
C SER A 159 -5.88 -31.59 0.70
N PRO A 160 -5.39 -31.98 -0.50
CA PRO A 160 -5.96 -31.51 -1.75
C PRO A 160 -7.46 -31.82 -1.88
N GLU A 161 -7.90 -32.96 -1.35
CA GLU A 161 -9.29 -33.41 -1.38
C GLU A 161 -10.16 -32.52 -0.47
N ALA A 162 -9.67 -32.18 0.73
CA ALA A 162 -10.37 -31.30 1.64
C ALA A 162 -10.52 -29.89 1.04
N LEU A 163 -9.48 -29.38 0.39
CA LEU A 163 -9.54 -28.09 -0.30
C LEU A 163 -10.54 -28.12 -1.46
N GLN A 164 -10.53 -29.17 -2.25
CA GLN A 164 -11.46 -29.33 -3.37
C GLN A 164 -12.92 -29.44 -2.90
N ALA A 165 -13.16 -30.08 -1.77
CA ALA A 165 -14.50 -30.19 -1.19
C ALA A 165 -15.00 -28.86 -0.59
N ALA A 166 -14.09 -28.00 -0.14
CA ALA A 166 -14.40 -26.72 0.51
C ALA A 166 -14.44 -25.53 -0.47
N THR A 167 -14.09 -25.73 -1.73
CA THR A 167 -13.99 -24.66 -2.74
C THR A 167 -14.84 -24.93 -3.96
N PRO A 168 -15.39 -23.88 -4.61
CA PRO A 168 -16.10 -24.05 -5.86
C PRO A 168 -15.18 -24.49 -6.99
N GLU A 169 -15.76 -25.10 -8.03
CA GLU A 169 -15.03 -25.49 -9.23
C GLU A 169 -14.32 -24.27 -9.84
N GLY A 170 -13.07 -24.44 -10.23
CA GLY A 170 -12.25 -23.38 -10.80
C GLY A 170 -11.59 -22.44 -9.77
N TRP A 171 -11.77 -22.63 -8.46
CA TRP A 171 -11.13 -21.83 -7.42
C TRP A 171 -9.59 -21.93 -7.47
N ALA A 172 -9.07 -23.13 -7.63
CA ALA A 172 -7.62 -23.40 -7.73
C ALA A 172 -7.01 -23.03 -9.09
N ASN A 173 -7.81 -22.64 -10.08
CA ASN A 173 -7.30 -22.26 -11.38
C ASN A 173 -6.72 -20.81 -11.31
N PRO A 174 -5.41 -20.61 -11.55
CA PRO A 174 -4.80 -19.29 -11.55
C PRO A 174 -5.12 -18.47 -12.81
N PHE A 175 -5.64 -19.09 -13.85
CA PHE A 175 -6.02 -18.41 -15.09
C PHE A 175 -7.47 -17.95 -15.01
N PHE A 176 -7.78 -16.80 -15.59
CA PHE A 176 -9.13 -16.25 -15.63
C PHE A 176 -9.70 -16.40 -17.03
N GLY A 177 -11.02 -16.66 -17.05
CA GLY A 177 -11.83 -16.67 -18.26
C GLY A 177 -12.47 -15.31 -18.55
N TRP A 178 -13.47 -15.30 -19.41
CA TRP A 178 -14.25 -14.08 -19.71
C TRP A 178 -15.21 -13.68 -18.60
N THR A 179 -15.59 -14.64 -17.75
CA THR A 179 -16.45 -14.45 -16.59
C THR A 179 -15.81 -15.03 -15.33
N LEU A 180 -16.22 -14.59 -14.17
CA LEU A 180 -15.85 -15.20 -12.90
C LEU A 180 -16.78 -16.41 -12.68
N ASP A 181 -16.34 -17.59 -13.13
CA ASP A 181 -17.08 -18.83 -12.97
C ASP A 181 -16.81 -19.45 -11.58
N LEU A 182 -17.20 -18.74 -10.51
CA LEU A 182 -17.12 -19.22 -9.14
C LEU A 182 -18.51 -19.11 -8.51
N ASP A 183 -19.11 -20.25 -8.21
CA ASP A 183 -20.38 -20.34 -7.50
C ASP A 183 -20.19 -21.00 -6.13
N TRP A 184 -20.39 -20.21 -5.08
CA TRP A 184 -20.28 -20.64 -3.69
C TRP A 184 -21.58 -21.20 -3.11
N THR A 185 -22.61 -21.41 -3.94
CA THR A 185 -23.90 -21.95 -3.52
C THR A 185 -23.70 -23.36 -2.93
N GLY A 186 -24.22 -23.54 -1.73
CA GLY A 186 -24.06 -24.82 -0.99
C GLY A 186 -22.75 -24.97 -0.22
N LEU A 187 -21.80 -24.03 -0.37
CA LEU A 187 -20.57 -23.94 0.42
C LEU A 187 -20.69 -22.76 1.42
N ILE A 188 -20.42 -21.55 0.94
CA ILE A 188 -20.50 -20.31 1.74
C ILE A 188 -21.30 -19.30 0.90
N ASN A 189 -22.62 -19.28 1.05
CA ASN A 189 -23.52 -18.47 0.20
C ASN A 189 -23.22 -16.97 0.27
N GLU A 190 -22.80 -16.47 1.43
CA GLU A 190 -22.47 -15.05 1.69
C GLU A 190 -21.30 -14.55 0.84
N VAL A 191 -20.46 -15.47 0.33
CA VAL A 191 -19.39 -15.12 -0.60
C VAL A 191 -19.94 -14.69 -1.96
N ASN A 192 -21.04 -15.27 -2.41
CA ASN A 192 -21.73 -14.82 -3.63
C ASN A 192 -22.22 -13.37 -3.49
N ASP A 193 -22.79 -13.02 -2.32
CA ASP A 193 -23.23 -11.65 -2.04
C ASP A 193 -22.04 -10.68 -2.04
N LYS A 194 -20.92 -11.12 -1.49
CA LYS A 194 -19.65 -10.37 -1.51
C LYS A 194 -19.15 -10.13 -2.93
N VAL A 195 -19.16 -11.15 -3.78
CA VAL A 195 -18.75 -11.04 -5.20
C VAL A 195 -19.63 -10.02 -5.93
N VAL A 196 -20.93 -10.04 -5.70
CA VAL A 196 -21.89 -9.08 -6.29
C VAL A 196 -21.63 -7.67 -5.76
N SER A 197 -21.50 -7.51 -4.45
CA SER A 197 -21.29 -6.20 -3.82
C SER A 197 -19.95 -5.55 -4.22
N ASP A 198 -18.93 -6.35 -4.48
CA ASP A 198 -17.63 -5.87 -4.96
C ASP A 198 -17.66 -5.52 -6.47
N GLY A 199 -18.74 -5.82 -7.19
CA GLY A 199 -18.83 -5.62 -8.64
C GLY A 199 -17.96 -6.57 -9.47
N TYR A 200 -17.47 -7.66 -8.87
CA TYR A 200 -16.59 -8.64 -9.52
C TYR A 200 -17.34 -9.76 -10.24
N SER A 201 -18.65 -9.68 -10.33
CA SER A 201 -19.47 -10.58 -11.17
C SER A 201 -19.06 -10.55 -12.65
N LEU A 202 -18.44 -9.44 -13.11
CA LEU A 202 -17.83 -9.29 -14.42
C LEU A 202 -16.28 -9.34 -14.33
N PHE A 203 -15.75 -10.33 -13.65
CA PHE A 203 -14.34 -10.41 -13.29
C PHE A 203 -13.39 -10.30 -14.49
N SER A 204 -13.74 -10.84 -15.65
CA SER A 204 -12.90 -10.72 -16.86
C SER A 204 -12.85 -9.30 -17.41
N ILE A 205 -13.95 -8.56 -17.38
CA ILE A 205 -13.97 -7.14 -17.72
C ILE A 205 -13.16 -6.37 -16.69
N PHE A 206 -13.37 -6.63 -15.41
CA PHE A 206 -12.58 -6.06 -14.32
C PHE A 206 -11.10 -6.40 -14.48
N PHE A 207 -10.76 -7.66 -14.80
CA PHE A 207 -9.38 -8.05 -15.05
C PHE A 207 -8.77 -7.31 -16.24
N MET A 208 -9.47 -7.19 -17.36
CA MET A 208 -9.00 -6.42 -18.51
C MET A 208 -8.81 -4.94 -18.15
N MET A 209 -9.71 -4.35 -17.39
CA MET A 209 -9.55 -2.98 -16.86
C MET A 209 -8.32 -2.88 -15.93
N MET A 210 -8.11 -3.86 -15.05
CA MET A 210 -6.95 -3.91 -14.16
C MET A 210 -5.65 -4.11 -14.93
N LEU A 211 -5.66 -4.95 -15.98
CA LEU A 211 -4.52 -5.15 -16.86
C LEU A 211 -4.14 -3.83 -17.56
N PHE A 212 -5.09 -3.17 -18.23
CA PHE A 212 -4.86 -1.88 -18.87
C PHE A 212 -4.45 -0.82 -17.86
N LYS A 213 -5.18 -0.68 -16.76
CA LYS A 213 -4.86 0.23 -15.67
C LYS A 213 -3.50 -0.11 -15.04
N GLY A 214 -3.23 -1.40 -14.79
CA GLY A 214 -1.96 -1.89 -14.27
C GLY A 214 -0.79 -1.58 -15.18
N ILE A 215 -0.90 -1.84 -16.48
CA ILE A 215 0.15 -1.53 -17.47
C ILE A 215 0.32 -0.02 -17.59
N LEU A 216 -0.76 0.76 -17.76
CA LEU A 216 -0.69 2.20 -17.91
C LEU A 216 -0.13 2.88 -16.66
N VAL A 217 -0.60 2.50 -15.47
CA VAL A 217 -0.06 3.02 -14.20
C VAL A 217 1.41 2.65 -14.05
N SER A 218 1.79 1.45 -14.45
CA SER A 218 3.18 0.98 -14.42
C SER A 218 4.07 1.76 -15.38
N ALA A 219 3.59 2.04 -16.57
CA ALA A 219 4.27 2.86 -17.56
C ALA A 219 4.43 4.33 -17.11
N ALA A 220 3.58 4.81 -16.20
CA ALA A 220 3.72 6.12 -15.58
C ALA A 220 4.99 6.23 -14.70
N GLY A 221 5.61 5.12 -14.38
CA GLY A 221 6.78 5.06 -13.51
C GLY A 221 6.43 5.11 -12.02
N PRO A 222 7.42 5.26 -11.14
CA PRO A 222 7.18 5.29 -9.70
C PRO A 222 6.42 6.55 -9.32
N ALA A 223 5.53 6.42 -8.35
CA ALA A 223 4.85 7.58 -7.78
C ALA A 223 5.88 8.51 -7.11
N PRO A 224 5.64 9.82 -7.12
CA PRO A 224 6.48 10.79 -6.45
C PRO A 224 6.25 10.73 -4.93
N ASN A 225 6.64 9.62 -4.31
CA ASN A 225 6.56 9.34 -2.89
C ASN A 225 7.86 8.65 -2.44
N TYR A 226 7.79 7.82 -1.38
CA TYR A 226 8.94 7.07 -0.85
C TYR A 226 9.55 6.08 -1.86
N ASP A 227 8.77 5.52 -2.80
CA ASP A 227 9.31 4.57 -3.79
C ASP A 227 10.33 5.24 -4.70
N MET A 228 10.00 6.43 -5.21
CA MET A 228 10.94 7.21 -6.04
C MET A 228 12.18 7.60 -5.26
N GLN A 229 12.06 7.94 -3.98
CA GLN A 229 13.21 8.28 -3.15
C GLN A 229 14.17 7.11 -2.95
N LYS A 230 13.65 5.88 -2.74
CA LYS A 230 14.49 4.67 -2.63
C LYS A 230 15.29 4.45 -3.92
N ILE A 231 14.69 4.65 -5.09
CA ILE A 231 15.38 4.53 -6.39
C ILE A 231 16.48 5.60 -6.52
N LEU A 232 16.16 6.85 -6.19
CA LEU A 232 17.09 7.97 -6.27
C LEU A 232 18.26 7.86 -5.27
N ALA A 233 18.05 7.17 -4.14
CA ALA A 233 19.06 6.93 -3.11
C ALA A 233 20.06 5.82 -3.45
N THR A 234 19.84 5.02 -4.51
CA THR A 234 20.77 3.96 -4.91
C THR A 234 22.11 4.52 -5.39
N ARG A 235 23.18 3.74 -5.24
CA ARG A 235 24.53 4.15 -5.62
C ARG A 235 24.72 4.29 -7.13
N SER A 236 24.06 3.42 -7.90
CA SER A 236 24.23 3.36 -9.34
C SER A 236 22.92 3.01 -10.07
N PRO A 237 22.80 3.34 -11.37
CA PRO A 237 21.65 2.92 -12.19
C PRO A 237 21.45 1.40 -12.22
N ARG A 238 22.55 0.63 -12.17
CA ARG A 238 22.48 -0.84 -12.13
C ARG A 238 21.88 -1.35 -10.84
N GLU A 239 22.25 -0.78 -9.70
CA GLU A 239 21.65 -1.14 -8.39
C GLU A 239 20.18 -0.77 -8.35
N ALA A 240 19.76 0.38 -8.89
CA ALA A 240 18.38 0.77 -9.00
C ALA A 240 17.55 -0.24 -9.84
N ALA A 241 18.10 -0.70 -10.95
CA ALA A 241 17.46 -1.70 -11.80
C ALA A 241 17.37 -3.08 -11.09
N LEU A 242 18.45 -3.53 -10.44
CA LEU A 242 18.48 -4.79 -9.69
C LEU A 242 17.52 -4.77 -8.50
N MET A 243 17.43 -3.67 -7.77
CA MET A 243 16.48 -3.49 -6.68
C MET A 243 15.03 -3.68 -7.17
N SER A 244 14.68 -3.09 -8.30
CA SER A 244 13.35 -3.24 -8.90
C SER A 244 13.07 -4.68 -9.34
N GLY A 245 14.03 -5.34 -9.98
CA GLY A 245 13.92 -6.75 -10.38
C GLY A 245 13.76 -7.70 -9.17
N PHE A 246 14.47 -7.43 -8.07
CA PHE A 246 14.40 -8.22 -6.84
C PHE A 246 12.97 -8.24 -6.25
N VAL A 247 12.28 -7.11 -6.28
CA VAL A 247 10.89 -7.03 -5.80
C VAL A 247 9.99 -8.02 -6.53
N SER A 248 10.08 -8.08 -7.86
CA SER A 248 9.23 -8.96 -8.67
C SER A 248 9.53 -10.44 -8.47
N ILE A 249 10.82 -10.80 -8.40
CA ILE A 249 11.26 -12.20 -8.44
C ILE A 249 11.29 -12.83 -7.05
N VAL A 250 11.62 -12.07 -6.02
CA VAL A 250 11.84 -12.60 -4.67
C VAL A 250 10.74 -12.18 -3.70
N LEU A 251 10.46 -10.88 -3.59
CA LEU A 251 9.58 -10.37 -2.55
C LEU A 251 8.12 -10.79 -2.78
N MET A 252 7.63 -10.72 -4.01
CA MET A 252 6.24 -11.04 -4.31
C MET A 252 5.89 -12.52 -4.11
N PRO A 253 6.63 -13.51 -4.61
CA PRO A 253 6.34 -14.93 -4.37
C PRO A 253 6.30 -15.28 -2.88
N ILE A 254 7.25 -14.79 -2.10
CA ILE A 254 7.30 -15.06 -0.65
C ILE A 254 6.05 -14.51 0.06
N ARG A 255 5.61 -13.30 -0.29
CA ARG A 255 4.38 -12.73 0.25
C ARG A 255 3.17 -13.61 -0.05
N TYR A 256 3.09 -14.18 -1.26
CA TYR A 256 1.98 -15.03 -1.65
C TYR A 256 1.97 -16.40 -1.00
N LEU A 257 3.10 -16.94 -0.58
CA LEU A 257 3.13 -18.16 0.25
C LEU A 257 2.31 -17.98 1.54
N MET A 258 2.48 -16.84 2.22
CA MET A 258 1.72 -16.55 3.44
C MET A 258 0.24 -16.29 3.15
N ILE A 259 -0.06 -15.50 2.12
CA ILE A 259 -1.43 -15.15 1.73
C ILE A 259 -2.23 -16.39 1.34
N ALA A 260 -1.67 -17.25 0.48
CA ALA A 260 -2.31 -18.47 0.04
C ALA A 260 -2.44 -19.49 1.18
N GLY A 261 -1.41 -19.62 2.02
CA GLY A 261 -1.43 -20.50 3.18
C GLY A 261 -2.58 -20.17 4.14
N PHE A 262 -2.73 -18.91 4.53
CA PHE A 262 -3.85 -18.49 5.37
C PHE A 262 -5.21 -18.58 4.68
N ALA A 263 -5.30 -18.30 3.37
CA ALA A 263 -6.55 -18.41 2.64
C ALA A 263 -7.04 -19.86 2.58
N VAL A 264 -6.14 -20.80 2.29
CA VAL A 264 -6.45 -22.24 2.23
C VAL A 264 -6.88 -22.77 3.60
N LEU A 265 -6.16 -22.43 4.67
CA LEU A 265 -6.55 -22.79 6.03
C LEU A 265 -7.93 -22.21 6.39
N ALA A 266 -8.15 -20.92 6.11
CA ALA A 266 -9.41 -20.27 6.42
C ALA A 266 -10.61 -20.85 5.67
N ILE A 267 -10.44 -21.32 4.43
CA ILE A 267 -11.53 -21.93 3.65
C ILE A 267 -11.87 -23.29 4.20
N VAL A 268 -10.88 -24.16 4.38
CA VAL A 268 -11.12 -25.55 4.80
C VAL A 268 -11.71 -25.62 6.22
N TYR A 269 -11.25 -24.74 7.10
CA TYR A 269 -11.71 -24.66 8.49
C TYR A 269 -12.67 -23.49 8.75
N TYR A 270 -13.37 -23.04 7.72
CA TYR A 270 -14.25 -21.87 7.79
C TYR A 270 -15.23 -21.90 8.97
N GLN A 271 -15.83 -23.08 9.24
CA GLN A 271 -16.81 -23.25 10.33
C GLN A 271 -16.21 -23.14 11.74
N GLU A 272 -14.89 -23.27 11.86
CA GLU A 272 -14.18 -23.17 13.15
C GLU A 272 -13.71 -21.74 13.43
N LEU A 273 -13.80 -20.84 12.45
CA LEU A 273 -13.36 -19.46 12.57
C LEU A 273 -14.50 -18.57 13.07
N ASP A 274 -14.20 -17.70 14.02
CA ASP A 274 -15.12 -16.64 14.44
C ASP A 274 -15.05 -15.46 13.46
N LEU A 275 -15.88 -15.54 12.43
CA LEU A 275 -15.97 -14.53 11.38
C LEU A 275 -17.26 -13.72 11.42
N MET A 276 -18.16 -13.99 12.38
CA MET A 276 -19.48 -13.38 12.43
C MET A 276 -19.46 -12.08 13.24
N THR A 277 -19.76 -10.97 12.58
CA THR A 277 -19.94 -9.66 13.24
C THR A 277 -21.31 -9.11 12.88
N GLY A 278 -22.16 -8.92 13.89
CA GLY A 278 -23.52 -8.39 13.69
C GLY A 278 -24.41 -9.26 12.78
N GLY A 279 -24.19 -10.59 12.75
CA GLY A 279 -24.98 -11.52 11.94
C GLY A 279 -24.56 -11.60 10.46
N ARG A 280 -23.41 -11.01 10.11
CA ARG A 280 -22.80 -11.08 8.78
C ARG A 280 -21.34 -11.49 8.89
N ILE A 281 -20.82 -12.09 7.81
CA ILE A 281 -19.40 -12.43 7.73
C ILE A 281 -18.57 -11.14 7.60
N ASP A 282 -17.63 -10.95 8.53
CA ASP A 282 -16.60 -9.94 8.41
C ASP A 282 -15.37 -10.50 7.67
N PHE A 283 -15.32 -10.22 6.37
CA PHE A 283 -14.21 -10.66 5.52
C PHE A 283 -12.88 -10.02 5.86
N GLU A 284 -12.84 -8.91 6.58
CA GLU A 284 -11.59 -8.29 7.06
C GLU A 284 -10.99 -9.10 8.21
N ASN A 285 -11.81 -9.85 8.93
CA ASN A 285 -11.41 -10.68 10.08
C ASN A 285 -10.84 -12.06 9.69
N ILE A 286 -10.89 -12.47 8.41
CA ILE A 286 -10.38 -13.78 7.96
C ILE A 286 -8.90 -13.98 8.33
N LEU A 287 -8.04 -12.99 8.09
CA LEU A 287 -6.61 -13.11 8.40
C LEU A 287 -6.36 -13.19 9.92
N PRO A 288 -6.88 -12.27 10.75
CA PRO A 288 -6.71 -12.36 12.20
C PRO A 288 -7.25 -13.67 12.79
N ALA A 289 -8.44 -14.10 12.40
CA ALA A 289 -9.05 -15.33 12.90
C ALA A 289 -8.21 -16.57 12.53
N ALA A 290 -7.76 -16.67 11.27
CA ALA A 290 -6.89 -17.76 10.85
C ALA A 290 -5.54 -17.74 11.56
N MET A 291 -4.98 -16.58 11.85
CA MET A 291 -3.73 -16.45 12.62
C MET A 291 -3.91 -16.95 14.04
N LEU A 292 -4.98 -16.57 14.72
CA LEU A 292 -5.26 -16.97 16.11
C LEU A 292 -5.53 -18.48 16.21
N GLN A 293 -6.22 -19.06 15.22
CA GLN A 293 -6.59 -20.49 15.22
C GLN A 293 -5.42 -21.41 14.91
N PHE A 294 -4.61 -21.09 13.88
CA PHE A 294 -3.64 -22.03 13.32
C PHE A 294 -2.17 -21.74 13.68
N ALA A 295 -1.85 -20.52 14.09
CA ALA A 295 -0.47 -20.20 14.42
C ALA A 295 -0.16 -20.59 15.88
N PRO A 296 0.79 -21.49 16.14
CA PRO A 296 1.29 -21.74 17.49
C PRO A 296 1.81 -20.45 18.14
N VAL A 297 1.72 -20.33 19.46
CA VAL A 297 1.98 -19.09 20.22
C VAL A 297 3.30 -18.40 19.80
N GLY A 298 4.40 -19.13 19.69
CA GLY A 298 5.69 -18.56 19.29
C GLY A 298 5.72 -18.10 17.83
N ILE A 299 5.03 -18.82 16.94
CA ILE A 299 4.93 -18.48 15.51
C ILE A 299 3.97 -17.31 15.33
N LEU A 300 2.88 -17.25 16.08
CA LEU A 300 1.98 -16.11 16.10
C LEU A 300 2.73 -14.82 16.44
N GLY A 301 3.55 -14.84 17.50
CA GLY A 301 4.39 -13.69 17.85
C GLY A 301 5.37 -13.28 16.74
N LEU A 302 5.97 -14.26 16.05
CA LEU A 302 6.87 -13.99 14.92
C LEU A 302 6.13 -13.36 13.73
N ILE A 303 4.94 -13.87 13.39
CA ILE A 303 4.10 -13.32 12.30
C ILE A 303 3.65 -11.90 12.64
N LEU A 304 3.18 -11.68 13.88
CA LEU A 304 2.79 -10.36 14.36
C LEU A 304 3.95 -9.37 14.30
N ALA A 305 5.13 -9.78 14.75
CA ALA A 305 6.32 -8.96 14.66
C ALA A 305 6.66 -8.64 13.19
N GLY A 306 6.54 -9.61 12.28
CA GLY A 306 6.76 -9.43 10.85
C GLY A 306 5.74 -8.48 10.21
N LEU A 307 4.47 -8.59 10.54
CA LEU A 307 3.41 -7.72 10.01
C LEU A 307 3.51 -6.30 10.57
N LEU A 308 3.77 -6.17 11.89
CA LEU A 308 4.02 -4.86 12.50
C LEU A 308 5.27 -4.20 11.92
N ALA A 309 6.32 -4.97 11.71
CA ALA A 309 7.53 -4.51 11.08
C ALA A 309 7.29 -4.05 9.64
N ALA A 310 6.50 -4.77 8.84
CA ALA A 310 6.11 -4.37 7.49
C ALA A 310 5.30 -3.06 7.48
N PHE A 311 4.39 -2.89 8.44
CA PHE A 311 3.70 -1.63 8.67
C PHE A 311 4.69 -0.51 8.97
N MET A 312 5.57 -0.72 9.96
CA MET A 312 6.56 0.29 10.38
C MET A 312 7.49 0.70 9.24
N SER A 313 7.90 -0.23 8.37
CA SER A 313 8.71 0.06 7.18
C SER A 313 8.00 1.02 6.22
N THR A 314 6.76 0.72 5.87
CA THR A 314 5.98 1.55 4.95
C THR A 314 5.68 2.91 5.56
N PHE A 315 5.27 2.94 6.82
CA PHE A 315 5.00 4.17 7.56
C PHE A 315 6.25 5.05 7.66
N ALA A 316 7.37 4.47 8.08
CA ALA A 316 8.66 5.13 8.22
C ALA A 316 9.16 5.74 6.90
N SER A 317 9.08 4.97 5.81
CA SER A 317 9.46 5.43 4.47
C SER A 317 8.58 6.60 4.03
N THR A 318 7.27 6.55 4.32
CA THR A 318 6.32 7.59 3.99
C THR A 318 6.56 8.88 4.79
N VAL A 319 6.80 8.78 6.10
CA VAL A 319 7.17 9.92 6.96
C VAL A 319 8.45 10.59 6.47
N ASN A 320 9.45 9.79 6.09
CA ASN A 320 10.73 10.32 5.59
C ASN A 320 10.60 11.03 4.22
N ALA A 321 9.57 10.72 3.43
CA ALA A 321 9.33 11.37 2.16
C ALA A 321 8.84 12.81 2.29
N ALA A 322 7.98 13.11 3.26
CA ALA A 322 7.35 14.41 3.41
C ALA A 322 8.34 15.58 3.52
N PRO A 323 9.39 15.54 4.37
CA PRO A 323 10.38 16.60 4.45
C PRO A 323 11.10 16.86 3.13
N ALA A 324 11.39 15.84 2.34
CA ALA A 324 12.06 16.02 1.07
C ALA A 324 11.24 16.94 0.14
N TYR A 325 9.92 16.73 0.07
CA TYR A 325 9.04 17.58 -0.74
C TYR A 325 8.79 18.95 -0.11
N LEU A 326 8.50 19.04 1.18
CA LEU A 326 8.15 20.31 1.81
C LEU A 326 9.37 21.18 2.13
N VAL A 327 10.45 20.58 2.63
CA VAL A 327 11.66 21.33 3.01
C VAL A 327 12.53 21.61 1.81
N ASN A 328 12.83 20.59 0.99
CA ASN A 328 13.75 20.77 -0.13
C ASN A 328 13.08 21.43 -1.34
N ASP A 329 11.89 20.97 -1.74
CA ASP A 329 11.24 21.45 -2.97
C ASP A 329 10.44 22.75 -2.78
N ILE A 330 9.97 23.05 -1.55
CA ILE A 330 9.26 24.30 -1.28
C ILE A 330 10.12 25.27 -0.48
N TYR A 331 10.48 24.91 0.76
CA TYR A 331 11.13 25.87 1.67
C TYR A 331 12.49 26.34 1.13
N LYS A 332 13.43 25.43 0.95
CA LYS A 332 14.78 25.76 0.44
C LYS A 332 14.73 26.42 -0.93
N ARG A 333 13.77 26.04 -1.76
CA ARG A 333 13.74 26.52 -3.13
C ARG A 333 13.10 27.88 -3.30
N TYR A 334 11.94 28.11 -2.65
CA TYR A 334 11.12 29.31 -2.90
C TYR A 334 11.12 30.30 -1.74
N ILE A 335 11.50 29.87 -0.52
CA ILE A 335 11.45 30.71 0.68
C ILE A 335 12.85 31.14 1.09
N GLU A 336 13.77 30.19 1.26
CA GLU A 336 15.14 30.48 1.75
C GLU A 336 16.17 29.59 1.04
N PRO A 337 16.62 29.99 -0.19
CA PRO A 337 17.56 29.19 -1.00
C PRO A 337 18.90 28.93 -0.31
N ASP A 338 19.36 29.88 0.50
CA ASP A 338 20.67 29.86 1.19
C ASP A 338 20.53 29.36 2.65
N ALA A 339 19.44 28.65 2.98
CA ALA A 339 19.21 28.14 4.32
C ALA A 339 20.33 27.21 4.79
N GLU A 340 20.80 27.42 6.02
CA GLU A 340 21.82 26.58 6.63
C GLU A 340 21.38 25.11 6.71
N PRO A 341 22.30 24.14 6.47
CA PRO A 341 21.97 22.69 6.55
C PRO A 341 21.34 22.29 7.88
N ARG A 342 21.82 22.85 8.99
CA ARG A 342 21.26 22.58 10.34
C ARG A 342 19.80 23.03 10.47
N ARG A 343 19.43 24.15 9.85
CA ARG A 343 18.07 24.66 9.82
C ARG A 343 17.16 23.74 9.01
N LEU A 344 17.63 23.31 7.85
CA LEU A 344 16.89 22.36 7.01
C LEU A 344 16.63 21.02 7.72
N VAL A 345 17.61 20.50 8.47
CA VAL A 345 17.44 19.29 9.28
C VAL A 345 16.40 19.48 10.37
N ARG A 346 16.47 20.60 11.14
CA ARG A 346 15.47 20.88 12.20
C ARG A 346 14.06 21.02 11.60
N LEU A 347 13.95 21.72 10.47
CA LEU A 347 12.68 21.86 9.78
C LEU A 347 12.15 20.53 9.28
N SER A 348 13.03 19.63 8.81
CA SER A 348 12.65 18.27 8.41
C SER A 348 12.05 17.48 9.57
N TYR A 349 12.62 17.55 10.76
CA TYR A 349 12.03 16.92 11.96
C TYR A 349 10.66 17.49 12.30
N LEU A 350 10.53 18.82 12.28
CA LEU A 350 9.25 19.49 12.54
C LEU A 350 8.18 19.07 11.52
N ILE A 351 8.51 19.06 10.24
CA ILE A 351 7.62 18.64 9.17
C ILE A 351 7.22 17.15 9.31
N SER A 352 8.15 16.26 9.67
CA SER A 352 7.83 14.85 9.92
C SER A 352 6.78 14.70 11.02
N VAL A 353 6.95 15.39 12.15
CA VAL A 353 5.97 15.36 13.25
C VAL A 353 4.64 15.96 12.81
N LEU A 354 4.66 17.12 12.15
CA LEU A 354 3.46 17.82 11.71
C LEU A 354 2.62 16.97 10.76
N VAL A 355 3.27 16.30 9.79
CA VAL A 355 2.60 15.44 8.81
C VAL A 355 1.98 14.22 9.48
N VAL A 356 2.66 13.62 10.47
CA VAL A 356 2.09 12.51 11.25
C VAL A 356 0.88 12.97 12.07
N VAL A 357 0.97 14.13 12.75
CA VAL A 357 -0.15 14.68 13.53
C VAL A 357 -1.36 14.94 12.61
N ILE A 358 -1.16 15.62 11.47
CA ILE A 358 -2.25 15.89 10.52
C ILE A 358 -2.85 14.58 10.00
N SER A 359 -2.02 13.61 9.64
CA SER A 359 -2.50 12.31 9.15
C SER A 359 -3.27 11.53 10.21
N THR A 360 -2.82 11.60 11.47
CA THR A 360 -3.55 11.01 12.60
C THR A 360 -4.90 11.68 12.77
N MET A 361 -4.97 13.01 12.73
CA MET A 361 -6.24 13.75 12.80
C MET A 361 -7.19 13.36 11.66
N ILE A 362 -6.68 13.19 10.44
CA ILE A 362 -7.49 12.68 9.31
C ILE A 362 -7.96 11.26 9.63
N GLY A 363 -7.09 10.39 10.14
CA GLY A 363 -7.40 9.00 10.47
C GLY A 363 -8.44 8.84 11.56
N LEU A 364 -8.53 9.79 12.51
CA LEU A 364 -9.56 9.77 13.55
C LEU A 364 -11.00 9.93 13.00
N TRP A 365 -11.16 10.50 11.81
CA TRP A 365 -12.46 10.72 11.17
C TRP A 365 -12.80 9.64 10.13
N VAL A 366 -11.92 8.67 9.95
CA VAL A 366 -12.08 7.60 8.96
C VAL A 366 -12.59 6.33 9.64
N GLU A 367 -13.75 5.86 9.23
CA GLU A 367 -14.39 4.66 9.81
C GLU A 367 -13.81 3.35 9.23
N SER A 368 -13.39 3.34 7.95
CA SER A 368 -12.90 2.12 7.30
C SER A 368 -11.57 2.30 6.57
N ILE A 369 -10.71 1.29 6.68
CA ILE A 369 -9.44 1.20 5.97
C ILE A 369 -9.66 1.21 4.45
N ASN A 370 -10.70 0.51 4.00
CA ASN A 370 -11.01 0.38 2.58
C ASN A 370 -11.42 1.71 1.94
N SER A 371 -12.16 2.57 2.66
CA SER A 371 -12.57 3.88 2.14
C SER A 371 -11.38 4.79 1.87
N VAL A 372 -10.36 4.81 2.75
CA VAL A 372 -9.12 5.56 2.53
C VAL A 372 -8.37 5.03 1.32
N LEU A 373 -8.25 3.70 1.22
CA LEU A 373 -7.54 3.07 0.10
C LEU A 373 -8.24 3.35 -1.24
N GLN A 374 -9.56 3.24 -1.29
CA GLN A 374 -10.35 3.56 -2.50
C GLN A 374 -10.19 5.03 -2.88
N TRP A 375 -10.23 5.94 -1.92
CA TRP A 375 -10.02 7.36 -2.18
C TRP A 375 -8.61 7.63 -2.74
N LEU A 376 -7.57 7.04 -2.15
CA LEU A 376 -6.20 7.16 -2.63
C LEU A 376 -6.05 6.61 -4.06
N VAL A 377 -6.59 5.41 -4.31
CA VAL A 377 -6.44 4.75 -5.61
C VAL A 377 -7.27 5.45 -6.68
N SER A 378 -8.55 5.71 -6.45
CA SER A 378 -9.41 6.33 -7.45
C SER A 378 -9.13 7.82 -7.63
N GLY A 379 -9.04 8.58 -6.54
CA GLY A 379 -8.89 10.03 -6.59
C GLY A 379 -7.49 10.48 -7.01
N LEU A 380 -6.46 9.94 -6.39
CA LEU A 380 -5.11 10.38 -6.69
C LEU A 380 -4.53 9.66 -7.91
N TRP A 381 -4.60 8.33 -7.95
CA TRP A 381 -3.91 7.56 -8.98
C TRP A 381 -4.67 7.53 -10.31
N GLY A 382 -5.99 7.57 -10.30
CA GLY A 382 -6.80 7.65 -11.52
C GLY A 382 -6.46 8.89 -12.35
N GLY A 383 -6.37 10.05 -11.69
CA GLY A 383 -6.11 11.33 -12.36
C GLY A 383 -4.66 11.56 -12.78
N TYR A 384 -3.73 10.90 -12.12
CA TYR A 384 -2.30 11.14 -12.30
C TYR A 384 -1.70 10.38 -13.51
N VAL A 385 -2.33 9.27 -13.95
CA VAL A 385 -1.70 8.29 -14.87
C VAL A 385 -1.32 8.90 -16.21
N VAL A 386 -2.26 9.56 -16.89
CA VAL A 386 -2.05 10.02 -18.27
C VAL A 386 -0.87 10.98 -18.37
N SER A 387 -0.84 12.01 -17.54
CA SER A 387 0.27 12.98 -17.52
C SER A 387 1.61 12.33 -17.20
N ASN A 388 1.59 11.33 -16.32
CA ASN A 388 2.82 10.64 -15.90
C ASN A 388 3.30 9.59 -16.91
N VAL A 389 2.43 8.99 -17.72
CA VAL A 389 2.85 8.22 -18.89
C VAL A 389 3.45 9.15 -19.94
N LEU A 390 2.74 10.20 -20.30
CA LEU A 390 3.15 11.11 -21.37
C LEU A 390 4.46 11.84 -21.06
N LYS A 391 4.79 12.13 -19.81
CA LYS A 391 6.07 12.75 -19.45
C LYS A 391 7.29 11.93 -19.87
N TRP A 392 7.15 10.59 -19.94
CA TRP A 392 8.24 9.69 -20.34
C TRP A 392 8.34 9.49 -21.85
N TYR A 393 7.18 9.36 -22.52
CA TYR A 393 7.13 8.84 -23.88
C TYR A 393 6.77 9.89 -24.93
N TRP A 394 6.15 11.02 -24.53
CA TRP A 394 5.73 12.06 -25.48
C TRP A 394 6.63 13.29 -25.39
N TRP A 395 7.55 13.41 -26.34
CA TRP A 395 8.53 14.48 -26.40
C TRP A 395 7.94 15.89 -26.53
N ARG A 396 6.73 16.04 -27.08
CA ARG A 396 6.05 17.33 -27.24
C ARG A 396 5.30 17.80 -25.98
N LEU A 397 5.16 16.96 -24.98
CA LEU A 397 4.54 17.38 -23.72
C LEU A 397 5.41 18.45 -23.05
N ASN A 398 4.81 19.60 -22.76
CA ASN A 398 5.45 20.69 -22.01
C ASN A 398 4.94 20.77 -20.56
N GLY A 399 5.58 21.64 -19.76
CA GLY A 399 5.23 21.78 -18.34
C GLY A 399 3.79 22.23 -18.10
N MET A 400 3.24 23.12 -18.95
CA MET A 400 1.84 23.55 -18.84
C MET A 400 0.86 22.41 -19.15
N GLY A 401 1.13 21.63 -20.20
CA GLY A 401 0.32 20.44 -20.52
C GLY A 401 0.35 19.40 -19.41
N TYR A 402 1.52 19.18 -18.80
CA TYR A 402 1.64 18.31 -17.65
C TYR A 402 0.85 18.82 -16.43
N PHE A 403 0.99 20.11 -16.09
CA PHE A 403 0.27 20.74 -14.97
C PHE A 403 -1.24 20.60 -15.13
N TRP A 404 -1.79 21.02 -16.26
CA TRP A 404 -3.24 20.93 -16.49
C TRP A 404 -3.73 19.49 -16.57
N GLY A 405 -2.96 18.60 -17.19
CA GLY A 405 -3.30 17.18 -17.24
C GLY A 405 -3.38 16.54 -15.85
N MET A 406 -2.43 16.86 -14.96
CA MET A 406 -2.48 16.40 -13.55
C MET A 406 -3.66 17.02 -12.80
N LEU A 407 -3.84 18.33 -12.88
CA LEU A 407 -4.87 19.03 -12.12
C LEU A 407 -6.28 18.59 -12.53
N VAL A 408 -6.58 18.62 -13.84
CA VAL A 408 -7.90 18.21 -14.36
C VAL A 408 -8.14 16.72 -14.13
N GLY A 409 -7.08 15.90 -14.30
CA GLY A 409 -7.18 14.45 -14.05
C GLY A 409 -7.53 14.14 -12.60
N ILE A 410 -6.86 14.76 -11.62
CA ILE A 410 -7.14 14.56 -10.19
C ILE A 410 -8.54 15.07 -9.83
N ILE A 411 -8.89 16.29 -10.25
CA ILE A 411 -10.23 16.86 -10.00
C ILE A 411 -11.31 15.99 -10.63
N GLY A 412 -11.12 15.54 -11.88
CA GLY A 412 -12.04 14.66 -12.55
C GLY A 412 -12.22 13.32 -11.80
N ALA A 413 -11.12 12.69 -11.40
CA ALA A 413 -11.16 11.42 -10.66
C ALA A 413 -11.84 11.53 -9.29
N LEU A 414 -11.80 12.70 -8.64
CA LEU A 414 -12.49 12.95 -7.37
C LEU A 414 -13.98 13.28 -7.57
N LEU A 415 -14.34 13.98 -8.63
CA LEU A 415 -15.72 14.44 -8.85
C LEU A 415 -16.59 13.45 -9.62
N PHE A 416 -16.02 12.67 -10.57
CA PHE A 416 -16.80 11.75 -11.39
C PHE A 416 -17.53 10.67 -10.60
N PRO A 417 -16.91 9.93 -9.65
CA PRO A 417 -17.62 8.89 -8.92
C PRO A 417 -18.88 9.39 -8.19
N PRO A 418 -18.87 10.48 -7.41
CA PRO A 418 -20.07 10.95 -6.73
C PRO A 418 -21.11 11.56 -7.69
N LEU A 419 -20.69 12.13 -8.85
CA LEU A 419 -21.62 12.70 -9.82
C LEU A 419 -22.38 11.63 -10.62
N PHE A 420 -21.81 10.44 -10.78
CA PHE A 420 -22.40 9.34 -11.54
C PHE A 420 -22.82 8.14 -10.67
N ALA A 421 -22.77 8.25 -9.35
CA ALA A 421 -23.17 7.19 -8.40
C ALA A 421 -24.63 6.72 -8.54
N GLY A 422 -25.46 7.43 -9.31
CA GLY A 422 -26.85 7.04 -9.62
C GLY A 422 -27.07 6.54 -11.05
N VAL A 423 -26.00 6.44 -11.88
CA VAL A 423 -26.08 6.10 -13.30
C VAL A 423 -25.31 4.80 -13.62
N ILE A 424 -24.43 4.38 -12.73
CA ILE A 424 -23.66 3.14 -12.78
C ILE A 424 -24.13 2.25 -11.63
#